data_4690d6a3d9ff091353e4175e4f60c9c6
#
_entry.id   4690d6a3d9ff091353e4175e4f60c9c6
#
_cell.length_a   1.000
_cell.length_b   1.000
_cell.length_c   1.000
_cell.angle_alpha   90.00
_cell.angle_beta   90.00
_cell.angle_gamma   90.00
#
_symmetry.space_group_name_H-M   'P 1'
#
loop_
_entity.id
_entity.type
_entity.pdbx_description
1 polymer ?
#
loop_
_entity_poly.entity_id
_entity_poly.type
_entity_poly.pdbx_seq_one_letter_code
_entity_poly.pdbx_strand_id
1 'polypeptide(L)'
;MDNMIGKRLDGRYSIEGLVGVGGMANVYRGTDLKTGNAIAVKVLKEEFLDNEELVRRFKNESKAISILNHPNIVKVYDVSVTD
;
A
#
# COMPACT_ATOMS: atom_id res chain seq x y z
N MET A 1 -16.68 0.92 0.49
CA MET A 1 -16.32 1.10 1.90
C MET A 1 -14.87 0.75 2.13
N ASP A 2 -14.21 1.58 2.89
CA ASP A 2 -12.78 1.45 3.10
C ASP A 2 -12.50 0.75 4.41
N ASN A 3 -11.97 -0.47 4.34
CA ASN A 3 -11.70 -1.29 5.52
C ASN A 3 -10.22 -1.36 5.87
N MET A 4 -9.39 -0.54 5.22
CA MET A 4 -7.95 -0.62 5.47
C MET A 4 -7.53 0.09 6.75
N ILE A 5 -8.21 1.18 7.09
CA ILE A 5 -7.84 1.98 8.26
C ILE A 5 -8.00 1.15 9.53
N GLY A 6 -6.96 1.14 10.34
CA GLY A 6 -6.91 0.36 11.57
C GLY A 6 -6.31 -1.02 11.41
N LYS A 7 -6.02 -1.44 10.18
CA LYS A 7 -5.42 -2.75 9.94
C LYS A 7 -3.92 -2.68 10.04
N ARG A 8 -3.33 -3.83 10.32
CA ARG A 8 -1.89 -4.02 10.27
C ARG A 8 -1.58 -4.99 9.13
N LEU A 9 -0.82 -4.51 8.17
CA LEU A 9 -0.42 -5.32 7.04
C LEU A 9 0.87 -6.06 7.38
N ASP A 10 0.88 -7.36 7.15
CA ASP A 10 2.05 -8.20 7.41
C ASP A 10 2.51 -8.11 8.87
N GLY A 11 1.57 -7.76 9.78
CA GLY A 11 1.91 -7.59 11.20
C GLY A 11 2.86 -6.45 11.48
N ARG A 12 3.18 -5.64 10.47
CA ARG A 12 4.25 -4.64 10.55
C ARG A 12 3.79 -3.23 10.22
N TYR A 13 2.89 -3.08 9.24
CA TYR A 13 2.53 -1.76 8.73
C TYR A 13 1.14 -1.37 9.21
N SER A 14 1.08 -0.37 10.09
CA SER A 14 -0.18 0.12 10.63
C SER A 14 -0.78 1.14 9.66
N ILE A 15 -2.01 0.94 9.27
CA ILE A 15 -2.72 1.84 8.36
C ILE A 15 -3.54 2.81 9.17
N GLU A 16 -3.28 4.11 9.02
CA GLU A 16 -3.83 5.12 9.90
C GLU A 16 -4.83 6.05 9.25
N GLY A 17 -4.71 6.30 7.97
CA GLY A 17 -5.64 7.21 7.32
C GLY A 17 -5.55 7.13 5.80
N LEU A 18 -6.63 7.56 5.14
CA LEU A 18 -6.68 7.63 3.69
C LEU A 18 -6.22 9.02 3.27
N VAL A 19 -5.19 9.10 2.42
CA VAL A 19 -4.67 10.39 1.98
C VAL A 19 -4.97 10.69 0.52
N GLY A 20 -5.32 9.69 -0.28
CA GLY A 20 -5.63 9.94 -1.68
C GLY A 20 -6.37 8.80 -2.32
N VAL A 21 -7.20 9.15 -3.31
CA VAL A 21 -7.96 8.16 -4.09
C VAL A 21 -7.60 8.38 -5.55
N GLY A 22 -6.93 7.39 -6.14
CA GLY A 22 -6.59 7.44 -7.55
C GLY A 22 -7.53 6.64 -8.40
N GLY A 23 -7.27 6.61 -9.70
CA GLY A 23 -8.08 5.84 -10.64
C GLY A 23 -7.96 4.35 -10.40
N MET A 24 -6.76 3.85 -10.07
CA MET A 24 -6.58 2.41 -9.92
C MET A 24 -6.11 1.98 -8.54
N ALA A 25 -5.72 2.92 -7.68
CA ALA A 25 -5.23 2.58 -6.34
C ALA A 25 -5.59 3.66 -5.35
N ASN A 26 -5.76 3.28 -4.11
CA ASN A 26 -5.93 4.21 -3.00
C ASN A 26 -4.61 4.32 -2.25
N VAL A 27 -4.34 5.50 -1.70
CA VAL A 27 -3.11 5.75 -0.95
C VAL A 27 -3.45 6.06 0.49
N TYR A 28 -2.80 5.36 1.39
CA TYR A 28 -2.99 5.53 2.83
C TYR A 28 -1.68 5.98 3.46
N ARG A 29 -1.81 6.66 4.59
CA ARG A 29 -0.64 6.91 5.43
C ARG A 29 -0.62 5.88 6.55
N GLY A 30 0.56 5.57 7.01
CA GLY A 30 0.72 4.62 8.10
C GLY A 30 2.08 4.69 8.73
N THR A 31 2.38 3.71 9.57
CA THR A 31 3.64 3.63 10.27
C THR A 31 4.20 2.22 10.13
N ASP A 32 5.50 2.15 9.85
CA ASP A 32 6.24 0.89 9.90
C ASP A 32 6.54 0.64 11.37
N LEU A 33 5.85 -0.34 11.96
CA LEU A 33 5.98 -0.60 13.39
C LEU A 33 7.35 -1.14 13.78
N LYS A 34 8.08 -1.66 12.81
CA LYS A 34 9.43 -2.19 13.08
C LYS A 34 10.46 -1.08 13.21
N THR A 35 10.31 -0.02 12.41
CA THR A 35 11.29 1.07 12.39
C THR A 35 10.77 2.35 13.00
N GLY A 36 9.45 2.48 13.15
CA GLY A 36 8.84 3.72 13.61
C GLY A 36 8.71 4.78 12.52
N ASN A 37 9.07 4.45 11.28
CA ASN A 37 9.04 5.42 10.19
C ASN A 37 7.64 5.62 9.64
N ALA A 38 7.37 6.84 9.18
CA ALA A 38 6.14 7.11 8.44
C ALA A 38 6.22 6.47 7.07
N ILE A 39 5.11 5.91 6.63
CA ILE A 39 5.04 5.23 5.33
C ILE A 39 3.80 5.65 4.57
N ALA A 40 3.86 5.49 3.25
CA ALA A 40 2.70 5.58 2.38
C ALA A 40 2.41 4.19 1.85
N VAL A 41 1.13 3.83 1.83
CA VAL A 41 0.70 2.50 1.41
C VAL A 41 -0.25 2.65 0.24
N LYS A 42 0.12 2.09 -0.91
CA LYS A 42 -0.74 2.08 -2.10
C LYS A 42 -1.39 0.72 -2.21
N VAL A 43 -2.71 0.71 -2.34
CA VAL A 43 -3.49 -0.52 -2.42
C VAL A 43 -4.21 -0.53 -3.76
N LEU A 44 -3.88 -1.50 -4.60
CA LEU A 44 -4.52 -1.64 -5.91
C LEU A 44 -6.01 -1.98 -5.70
N LYS A 45 -6.88 -1.27 -6.42
CA LYS A 45 -8.31 -1.52 -6.30
C LYS A 45 -8.65 -2.90 -6.82
N GLU A 46 -9.62 -3.53 -6.16
CA GLU A 46 -10.00 -4.90 -6.46
C GLU A 46 -10.39 -5.09 -7.93
N GLU A 47 -11.04 -4.09 -8.52
CA GLU A 47 -11.51 -4.20 -9.89
C GLU A 47 -10.38 -4.34 -10.91
N PHE A 48 -9.13 -4.04 -10.54
CA PHE A 48 -7.99 -4.12 -11.42
C PHE A 48 -7.14 -5.38 -11.22
N LEU A 49 -7.52 -6.23 -10.27
CA LEU A 49 -6.73 -7.44 -9.98
C LEU A 49 -6.73 -8.44 -11.13
N ASP A 50 -7.73 -8.38 -12.01
CA ASP A 50 -7.80 -9.27 -13.16
C ASP A 50 -6.96 -8.79 -14.34
N ASN A 51 -6.44 -7.57 -14.27
CA ASN A 51 -5.64 -7.02 -15.35
C ASN A 51 -4.17 -7.33 -15.08
N GLU A 52 -3.66 -8.37 -15.73
CA GLU A 52 -2.32 -8.87 -15.48
C GLU A 52 -1.23 -7.83 -15.76
N GLU A 53 -1.42 -7.01 -16.78
CA GLU A 53 -0.43 -6.00 -17.12
C GLU A 53 -0.38 -4.90 -16.04
N LEU A 54 -1.53 -4.46 -15.57
CA LEU A 54 -1.59 -3.46 -14.51
C LEU A 54 -0.99 -4.00 -13.22
N VAL A 55 -1.32 -5.24 -12.88
CA VAL A 55 -0.78 -5.87 -11.67
C VAL A 55 0.74 -5.95 -11.77
N ARG A 56 1.26 -6.35 -12.93
CA ARG A 56 2.70 -6.46 -13.10
C ARG A 56 3.38 -5.11 -12.97
N ARG A 57 2.81 -4.06 -13.58
CA ARG A 57 3.37 -2.71 -13.46
C ARG A 57 3.34 -2.24 -12.02
N PHE A 58 2.22 -2.50 -11.35
CA PHE A 58 2.07 -2.08 -9.95
C PHE A 58 3.12 -2.74 -9.07
N LYS A 59 3.35 -4.05 -9.27
CA LYS A 59 4.35 -4.78 -8.50
C LYS A 59 5.77 -4.34 -8.79
N ASN A 60 6.02 -3.87 -10.01
CA ASN A 60 7.38 -3.54 -10.45
C ASN A 60 7.79 -2.11 -10.13
N GLU A 61 6.95 -1.33 -9.47
CA GLU A 61 7.33 0.01 -9.05
C GLU A 61 8.57 -0.06 -8.17
N SER A 62 9.54 0.82 -8.45
CA SER A 62 10.78 0.82 -7.70
C SER A 62 10.59 1.43 -6.32
N LYS A 63 11.50 1.09 -5.41
CA LYS A 63 11.58 1.65 -4.06
C LYS A 63 10.35 1.34 -3.21
N ALA A 64 9.61 0.30 -3.55
CA ALA A 64 8.45 -0.09 -2.77
C ALA A 64 8.49 -1.59 -2.49
N ILE A 65 7.86 -1.99 -1.40
CA ILE A 65 7.76 -3.38 -0.98
C ILE A 65 6.35 -3.85 -1.29
N SER A 66 6.22 -4.96 -2.04
CA SER A 66 4.93 -5.57 -2.32
C SER A 66 4.57 -6.55 -1.22
N ILE A 67 3.33 -6.42 -0.73
CA ILE A 67 2.80 -7.36 0.25
C ILE A 67 1.81 -8.26 -0.48
N LEU A 68 2.09 -9.56 -0.49
CA LEU A 68 1.31 -10.52 -1.28
C LEU A 68 0.28 -11.28 -0.46
N ASN A 69 0.28 -11.14 0.86
CA ASN A 69 -0.65 -11.86 1.71
C ASN A 69 -1.93 -11.08 1.99
N HIS A 70 -2.21 -10.07 1.18
CA HIS A 70 -3.43 -9.29 1.25
C HIS A 70 -4.28 -9.58 0.01
N PRO A 71 -5.63 -9.53 0.10
CA PRO A 71 -6.48 -9.78 -1.08
C PRO A 71 -6.14 -8.88 -2.27
N ASN A 72 -5.76 -7.64 -2.00
CA ASN A 72 -5.30 -6.72 -3.04
C ASN A 72 -3.79 -6.67 -3.02
N ILE A 73 -3.22 -6.22 -4.13
CA ILE A 73 -1.78 -5.97 -4.19
C ILE A 73 -1.49 -4.68 -3.45
N VAL A 74 -0.56 -4.73 -2.51
CA VAL A 74 -0.22 -3.60 -1.66
C VAL A 74 1.25 -3.25 -1.83
N LYS A 75 1.54 -1.97 -2.00
CA LYS A 75 2.91 -1.45 -2.06
C LYS A 75 3.13 -0.50 -0.90
N VAL A 76 4.25 -0.62 -0.23
CA VAL A 76 4.60 0.22 0.91
C VAL A 76 5.81 1.06 0.55
N TYR A 77 5.69 2.38 0.72
CA TYR A 77 6.76 3.34 0.45
C TYR A 77 7.21 3.97 1.76
N ASP A 78 8.50 4.02 1.98
CA ASP A 78 9.05 4.65 3.20
C ASP A 78 9.16 6.15 2.96
N VAL A 79 8.28 6.91 3.58
CA VAL A 79 8.22 8.36 3.40
C VAL A 79 9.38 9.05 4.12
N SER A 80 9.85 8.45 5.21
CA SER A 80 10.86 9.09 6.05
C SER A 80 12.23 9.19 5.38
N VAL A 81 12.49 8.38 4.34
CA VAL A 81 13.77 8.43 3.63
C VAL A 81 13.68 9.16 2.30
N THR A 82 12.53 9.70 1.94
CA THR A 82 12.40 10.48 0.73
C THR A 82 12.59 11.97 1.06
N ASP A 83 13.28 12.65 0.23
CA ASP A 83 13.51 14.07 0.42
C ASP A 83 12.71 14.92 -0.52
#